data_587624f255528fec2892e465b76e6758
#
_entry.id   587624f255528fec2892e465b76e6758
#
_cell.length_a   1.000
_cell.length_b   1.000
_cell.length_c   1.000
_cell.angle_alpha   90.00
_cell.angle_beta   90.00
_cell.angle_gamma   90.00
#
_symmetry.space_group_name_H-M   'P 1'
#
loop_
_entity.id
_entity.type
_entity.pdbx_description
1 polymer ?
#
loop_
_entity_poly.entity_id
_entity_poly.type
_entity_poly.pdbx_seq_one_letter_code
_entity_poly.pdbx_strand_id
1 'polypeptide(L)'
;MVHKIEISIDVIVHATEDMSKILQSFEDVLDVKREDFAIEETEGHYENPIILLNAKIVKKQAQNFMNKLLESLSKEQVNELIDEIAERTIDSRFHVRLDKQELIKGNLAIREKDTIQLKIHTPVYNKKDTVKIFTEIFQIAN
;
A
#
# COMPACT_ATOMS: atom_id res chain seq x y z
N MET A 1 -18.34 1.98 12.75
CA MET A 1 -18.22 0.56 12.44
C MET A 1 -16.81 0.24 11.96
N VAL A 2 -16.14 -0.75 12.54
CA VAL A 2 -14.78 -1.10 12.18
C VAL A 2 -14.81 -2.25 11.16
N HIS A 3 -14.25 -2.03 10.01
CA HIS A 3 -14.13 -3.06 8.97
C HIS A 3 -12.88 -3.90 9.21
N LYS A 4 -12.97 -5.19 8.93
CA LYS A 4 -11.80 -6.07 8.96
C LYS A 4 -10.94 -5.75 7.73
N ILE A 5 -9.71 -5.33 7.96
CA ILE A 5 -8.80 -4.90 6.90
C ILE A 5 -7.54 -5.74 6.91
N GLU A 6 -7.13 -6.21 5.74
CA GLU A 6 -5.84 -6.83 5.52
C GLU A 6 -5.13 -6.07 4.40
N ILE A 7 -3.85 -5.82 4.57
CA ILE A 7 -3.07 -5.06 3.60
C ILE A 7 -1.89 -5.90 3.13
N SER A 8 -1.73 -6.00 1.81
CA SER A 8 -0.56 -6.62 1.21
C SER A 8 0.29 -5.53 0.57
N ILE A 9 1.60 -5.59 0.81
CA ILE A 9 2.57 -4.66 0.25
C ILE A 9 3.55 -5.46 -0.59
N ASP A 10 3.74 -5.08 -1.85
CA ASP A 10 4.71 -5.69 -2.74
C ASP A 10 5.60 -4.63 -3.34
N VAL A 11 6.91 -4.81 -3.22
CA VAL A 11 7.90 -3.87 -3.77
C VAL A 11 8.97 -4.67 -4.49
N ILE A 12 9.32 -4.22 -5.70
CA ILE A 12 10.49 -4.72 -6.42
C ILE A 12 11.61 -3.71 -6.23
N VAL A 13 12.72 -4.14 -5.63
CA VAL A 13 13.90 -3.31 -5.44
C VAL A 13 14.95 -3.70 -6.46
N HIS A 14 15.29 -2.78 -7.35
CA HIS A 14 16.28 -3.02 -8.41
C HIS A 14 17.70 -2.90 -7.87
N ALA A 15 18.67 -3.47 -8.60
CA ALA A 15 20.07 -3.52 -8.17
C ALA A 15 20.67 -2.15 -7.86
N THR A 16 20.19 -1.10 -8.51
CA THR A 16 20.68 0.28 -8.33
C THR A 16 19.98 1.03 -7.19
N GLU A 17 18.97 0.42 -6.57
CA GLU A 17 18.20 1.06 -5.51
C GLU A 17 18.70 0.63 -4.13
N ASP A 18 18.51 1.47 -3.13
CA ASP A 18 18.91 1.22 -1.76
C ASP A 18 17.75 0.64 -0.95
N MET A 19 17.76 -0.68 -0.75
CA MET A 19 16.74 -1.38 0.02
C MET A 19 16.61 -0.83 1.44
N SER A 20 17.71 -0.50 2.09
CA SER A 20 17.69 -0.02 3.47
C SER A 20 16.94 1.30 3.60
N LYS A 21 17.09 2.19 2.62
CA LYS A 21 16.35 3.45 2.59
C LYS A 21 14.86 3.24 2.39
N ILE A 22 14.49 2.29 1.51
CA ILE A 22 13.09 1.95 1.27
C ILE A 22 12.45 1.40 2.54
N LEU A 23 13.11 0.45 3.20
CA LEU A 23 12.62 -0.16 4.43
C LEU A 23 12.51 0.87 5.57
N GLN A 24 13.50 1.74 5.71
CA GLN A 24 13.46 2.80 6.72
C GLN A 24 12.30 3.75 6.48
N SER A 25 12.04 4.09 5.22
CA SER A 25 10.94 4.98 4.85
C SER A 25 9.57 4.37 5.17
N PHE A 26 9.41 3.06 4.97
CA PHE A 26 8.18 2.38 5.39
C PHE A 26 7.96 2.49 6.89
N GLU A 27 9.00 2.33 7.68
CA GLU A 27 8.89 2.48 9.13
C GLU A 27 8.55 3.92 9.53
N ASP A 28 9.24 4.90 8.95
CA ASP A 28 9.06 6.31 9.30
C ASP A 28 7.68 6.86 8.90
N VAL A 29 7.19 6.50 7.73
CA VAL A 29 5.96 7.07 7.17
C VAL A 29 4.73 6.23 7.49
N LEU A 30 4.84 4.91 7.41
CA LEU A 30 3.71 3.99 7.48
C LEU A 30 3.75 3.02 8.66
N ASP A 31 4.78 3.14 9.50
CA ASP A 31 4.97 2.30 10.69
C ASP A 31 5.00 0.79 10.37
N VAL A 32 5.59 0.45 9.22
CA VAL A 32 5.84 -0.93 8.83
C VAL A 32 7.32 -1.22 9.01
N LYS A 33 7.64 -2.13 9.90
CA LYS A 33 9.03 -2.42 10.26
C LYS A 33 9.68 -3.42 9.31
N ARG A 34 11.02 -3.41 9.28
CA ARG A 34 11.77 -4.36 8.45
C ARG A 34 11.34 -5.81 8.72
N GLU A 35 11.12 -6.16 9.97
CA GLU A 35 10.72 -7.52 10.38
C GLU A 35 9.35 -7.94 9.86
N ASP A 36 8.51 -6.97 9.44
CA ASP A 36 7.22 -7.26 8.83
C ASP A 36 7.34 -7.71 7.38
N PHE A 37 8.48 -7.47 6.74
CA PHE A 37 8.71 -7.83 5.35
C PHE A 37 9.40 -9.18 5.19
N ALA A 38 8.89 -9.98 4.27
CA ALA A 38 9.63 -11.10 3.71
C ALA A 38 10.53 -10.55 2.61
N ILE A 39 11.79 -10.92 2.63
CA ILE A 39 12.80 -10.42 1.68
C ILE A 39 13.27 -11.59 0.85
N GLU A 40 13.07 -11.53 -0.46
CA GLU A 40 13.51 -12.59 -1.37
C GLU A 40 14.40 -11.99 -2.45
N GLU A 41 15.60 -12.57 -2.62
CA GLU A 41 16.51 -12.17 -3.68
C GLU A 41 16.33 -13.09 -4.86
N THR A 42 16.21 -12.52 -6.06
CA THR A 42 16.06 -13.29 -7.28
C THR A 42 16.81 -12.59 -8.42
N GLU A 43 16.96 -13.27 -9.57
CA GLU A 43 17.60 -12.68 -10.74
C GLU A 43 16.56 -12.00 -11.63
N GLY A 44 16.86 -10.76 -12.02
CA GLY A 44 16.09 -10.03 -12.99
C GLY A 44 16.66 -10.17 -14.41
N HIS A 45 16.34 -9.24 -15.28
CA HIS A 45 16.89 -9.19 -16.62
C HIS A 45 18.41 -9.03 -16.60
N TYR A 46 19.12 -9.71 -17.50
CA TYR A 46 20.58 -9.65 -17.65
C TYR A 46 21.32 -10.04 -16.38
N GLU A 47 20.78 -11.00 -15.63
CA GLU A 47 21.42 -11.53 -14.41
C GLU A 47 21.61 -10.49 -13.30
N ASN A 48 21.00 -9.33 -13.41
CA ASN A 48 21.01 -8.33 -12.34
C ASN A 48 20.14 -8.81 -11.19
N PRO A 49 20.64 -8.81 -9.94
CA PRO A 49 19.83 -9.22 -8.81
C PRO A 49 18.71 -8.21 -8.56
N ILE A 50 17.54 -8.72 -8.26
CA ILE A 50 16.43 -7.91 -7.77
C ILE A 50 15.98 -8.47 -6.44
N ILE A 51 15.43 -7.60 -5.59
CA ILE A 51 14.92 -8.00 -4.29
C ILE A 51 13.42 -7.76 -4.30
N LEU A 52 12.68 -8.79 -3.86
CA LEU A 52 11.24 -8.70 -3.71
C LEU A 52 10.93 -8.53 -2.22
N LEU A 53 10.27 -7.45 -1.89
CA LEU A 53 9.78 -7.19 -0.55
C LEU A 53 8.28 -7.46 -0.52
N ASN A 54 7.84 -8.24 0.45
CA ASN A 54 6.44 -8.56 0.63
C ASN A 54 6.07 -8.47 2.09
N ALA A 55 4.99 -7.76 2.41
CA ALA A 55 4.46 -7.69 3.76
C ALA A 55 2.96 -7.92 3.73
N LYS A 56 2.47 -8.64 4.72
CA LYS A 56 1.03 -8.81 4.94
C LYS A 56 0.70 -8.28 6.33
N ILE A 57 -0.14 -7.27 6.36
CA ILE A 57 -0.46 -6.54 7.59
C ILE A 57 -1.93 -6.77 7.92
N VAL A 58 -2.21 -7.15 9.17
CA VAL A 58 -3.55 -7.54 9.60
C VAL A 58 -3.91 -6.88 10.93
N LYS A 59 -5.19 -6.94 11.30
CA LYS A 59 -5.72 -6.51 12.59
C LYS A 59 -5.36 -5.06 12.94
N LYS A 60 -4.92 -4.83 14.16
CA LYS A 60 -4.59 -3.49 14.66
C LYS A 60 -3.54 -2.77 13.82
N GLN A 61 -2.54 -3.51 13.38
CA GLN A 61 -1.49 -2.95 12.54
C GLN A 61 -2.04 -2.46 11.21
N ALA A 62 -3.01 -3.20 10.64
CA ALA A 62 -3.66 -2.76 9.39
C ALA A 62 -4.47 -1.49 9.60
N GLN A 63 -5.16 -1.35 10.73
CA GLN A 63 -5.89 -0.13 11.05
C GLN A 63 -4.93 1.05 11.21
N ASN A 64 -3.82 0.84 11.92
CA ASN A 64 -2.79 1.85 12.08
C ASN A 64 -2.19 2.27 10.73
N PHE A 65 -1.93 1.29 9.87
CA PHE A 65 -1.42 1.55 8.51
C PHE A 65 -2.39 2.44 7.73
N MET A 66 -3.69 2.12 7.76
CA MET A 66 -4.71 2.91 7.07
C MET A 66 -4.75 4.34 7.59
N ASN A 67 -4.67 4.53 8.90
CA ASN A 67 -4.63 5.86 9.49
C ASN A 67 -3.41 6.65 8.99
N LYS A 68 -2.24 6.04 9.01
CA LYS A 68 -1.00 6.66 8.53
C LYS A 68 -1.07 6.99 7.04
N LEU A 69 -1.59 6.07 6.25
CA LEU A 69 -1.76 6.26 4.81
C LEU A 69 -2.66 7.46 4.51
N LEU A 70 -3.83 7.51 5.14
CA LEU A 70 -4.81 8.56 4.89
C LEU A 70 -4.37 9.92 5.44
N GLU A 71 -3.65 9.94 6.56
CA GLU A 71 -3.06 11.17 7.09
C GLU A 71 -1.96 11.74 6.19
N SER A 72 -1.20 10.85 5.54
CA SER A 72 -0.06 11.24 4.72
C SER A 72 -0.43 11.63 3.29
N LEU A 73 -1.61 11.23 2.82
CA LEU A 73 -2.14 11.65 1.52
C LEU A 73 -2.88 12.98 1.68
N SER A 74 -2.84 13.81 0.63
CA SER A 74 -3.64 15.03 0.61
C SER A 74 -5.13 14.69 0.50
N LYS A 75 -5.98 15.63 0.87
CA LYS A 75 -7.43 15.48 0.71
C LYS A 75 -7.81 15.21 -0.74
N GLU A 76 -7.13 15.86 -1.68
CA GLU A 76 -7.36 15.68 -3.11
C GLU A 76 -7.02 14.26 -3.54
N GLN A 77 -5.90 13.72 -3.07
CA GLN A 77 -5.51 12.34 -3.37
C GLN A 77 -6.49 11.33 -2.78
N VAL A 78 -6.95 11.54 -1.55
CA VAL A 78 -7.94 10.66 -0.92
C VAL A 78 -9.26 10.69 -1.70
N ASN A 79 -9.72 11.88 -2.08
CA ASN A 79 -10.94 12.03 -2.87
C ASN A 79 -10.81 11.35 -4.23
N GLU A 80 -9.66 11.46 -4.87
CA GLU A 80 -9.38 10.78 -6.13
C GLU A 80 -9.49 9.26 -5.97
N LEU A 81 -8.93 8.69 -4.90
CA LEU A 81 -9.04 7.26 -4.63
C LEU A 81 -10.50 6.85 -4.37
N ILE A 82 -11.26 7.66 -3.66
CA ILE A 82 -12.68 7.39 -3.41
C ILE A 82 -13.46 7.36 -4.73
N ASP A 83 -13.19 8.31 -5.62
CA ASP A 83 -13.85 8.37 -6.93
C ASP A 83 -13.52 7.16 -7.81
N GLU A 84 -12.36 6.54 -7.58
CA GLU A 84 -11.87 5.42 -8.38
C GLU A 84 -12.04 4.05 -7.73
N ILE A 85 -12.83 3.94 -6.65
CA ILE A 85 -13.00 2.67 -5.92
C ILE A 85 -13.45 1.55 -6.85
N ALA A 86 -14.46 1.78 -7.68
CA ALA A 86 -14.99 0.74 -8.58
C ALA A 86 -13.93 0.24 -9.55
N GLU A 87 -13.12 1.15 -10.08
CA GLU A 87 -12.09 0.83 -11.07
C GLU A 87 -10.88 0.11 -10.45
N ARG A 88 -10.54 0.45 -9.21
CA ARG A 88 -9.37 -0.07 -8.52
C ARG A 88 -9.64 -1.33 -7.71
N THR A 89 -10.89 -1.76 -7.57
CA THR A 89 -11.24 -2.90 -6.72
C THR A 89 -11.55 -4.14 -7.55
N ILE A 90 -10.80 -5.21 -7.27
CA ILE A 90 -10.98 -6.52 -7.89
C ILE A 90 -11.04 -7.55 -6.76
N ASP A 91 -12.11 -8.34 -6.74
CA ASP A 91 -12.30 -9.41 -5.74
C ASP A 91 -12.11 -8.92 -4.29
N SER A 92 -12.77 -7.84 -3.95
CA SER A 92 -12.70 -7.22 -2.60
C SER A 92 -11.32 -6.68 -2.23
N ARG A 93 -10.44 -6.47 -3.20
CA ARG A 93 -9.11 -5.91 -3.00
C ARG A 93 -8.99 -4.59 -3.76
N PHE A 94 -8.77 -3.53 -3.00
CA PHE A 94 -8.52 -2.21 -3.55
C PHE A 94 -7.04 -2.06 -3.87
N HIS A 95 -6.72 -1.74 -5.12
CA HIS A 95 -5.35 -1.62 -5.60
C HIS A 95 -4.94 -0.16 -5.66
N VAL A 96 -3.82 0.17 -5.03
CA VAL A 96 -3.20 1.48 -5.15
C VAL A 96 -1.69 1.32 -5.29
N ARG A 97 -1.08 2.19 -6.07
CA ARG A 97 0.36 2.18 -6.31
C ARG A 97 0.97 3.49 -5.84
N LEU A 98 2.03 3.39 -5.06
CA LEU A 98 2.73 4.56 -4.53
C LEU A 98 4.12 4.68 -5.16
N ASP A 99 4.57 5.91 -5.31
CA ASP A 99 5.90 6.22 -5.83
C ASP A 99 6.98 5.88 -4.80
N LYS A 100 7.93 5.02 -5.16
CA LYS A 100 9.04 4.64 -4.28
C LYS A 100 9.93 5.82 -3.90
N GLN A 101 10.26 6.67 -4.86
CA GLN A 101 11.17 7.79 -4.64
C GLN A 101 10.54 8.83 -3.71
N GLU A 102 9.25 9.08 -3.86
CA GLU A 102 8.55 9.98 -2.98
C GLU A 102 8.48 9.44 -1.54
N LEU A 103 8.28 8.12 -1.39
CA LEU A 103 8.31 7.51 -0.07
C LEU A 103 9.67 7.72 0.62
N ILE A 104 10.77 7.56 -0.13
CA ILE A 104 12.12 7.77 0.41
C ILE A 104 12.30 9.21 0.90
N LYS A 105 11.63 10.17 0.27
CA LYS A 105 11.64 11.57 0.70
C LYS A 105 10.70 11.86 1.87
N GLY A 106 9.93 10.87 2.31
CA GLY A 106 8.98 11.03 3.40
C GLY A 106 7.57 11.42 2.95
N ASN A 107 7.28 11.32 1.66
CA ASN A 107 5.99 11.71 1.09
C ASN A 107 5.27 10.50 0.49
N LEU A 108 3.96 10.61 0.35
CA LEU A 108 3.19 9.64 -0.41
C LEU A 108 2.63 10.28 -1.67
N ALA A 109 2.84 9.61 -2.80
CA ALA A 109 2.29 10.04 -4.08
C ALA A 109 1.82 8.82 -4.85
N ILE A 110 0.68 8.94 -5.50
CA ILE A 110 0.10 7.87 -6.31
C ILE A 110 0.76 7.89 -7.68
N ARG A 111 1.20 6.72 -8.15
CA ARG A 111 1.88 6.58 -9.43
C ARG A 111 1.61 5.22 -10.04
N GLU A 112 1.66 5.13 -11.39
CA GLU A 112 1.27 3.91 -12.10
C GLU A 112 2.44 2.99 -12.51
N LYS A 113 3.69 3.48 -12.54
CA LYS A 113 4.85 2.70 -12.98
C LYS A 113 5.95 2.64 -11.94
N ASP A 114 6.63 1.49 -11.86
CA ASP A 114 7.79 1.25 -10.99
C ASP A 114 7.52 1.65 -9.54
N THR A 115 6.51 1.02 -8.98
CA THR A 115 5.87 1.50 -7.76
C THR A 115 5.83 0.45 -6.67
N ILE A 116 5.43 0.93 -5.49
CA ILE A 116 5.00 0.08 -4.40
C ILE A 116 3.55 -0.30 -4.66
N GLN A 117 3.25 -1.59 -4.67
CA GLN A 117 1.88 -2.07 -4.86
C GLN A 117 1.23 -2.34 -3.51
N LEU A 118 0.12 -1.69 -3.25
CA LEU A 118 -0.70 -1.93 -2.07
C LEU A 118 -2.02 -2.57 -2.50
N LYS A 119 -2.43 -3.59 -1.76
CA LYS A 119 -3.76 -4.20 -1.91
C LYS A 119 -4.44 -4.13 -0.56
N ILE A 120 -5.54 -3.42 -0.49
CA ILE A 120 -6.33 -3.28 0.73
C ILE A 120 -7.54 -4.20 0.59
N HIS A 121 -7.56 -5.27 1.38
CA HIS A 121 -8.63 -6.26 1.35
C HIS A 121 -9.57 -6.09 2.54
N THR A 122 -10.87 -6.10 2.24
CA THR A 122 -11.92 -6.21 3.24
C THR A 122 -13.00 -7.13 2.71
N PRO A 123 -13.60 -7.99 3.55
CA PRO A 123 -14.67 -8.87 3.05
C PRO A 123 -15.85 -8.06 2.52
N VAL A 124 -16.25 -8.35 1.29
CA VAL A 124 -17.44 -7.79 0.66
C VAL A 124 -18.30 -8.96 0.18
N TYR A 125 -19.41 -9.18 0.85
CA TYR A 125 -20.29 -10.32 0.56
C TYR A 125 -21.26 -10.03 -0.59
N ASN A 126 -21.52 -8.76 -0.86
CA ASN A 126 -22.37 -8.33 -1.95
C ASN A 126 -21.64 -7.27 -2.76
N LYS A 127 -21.40 -7.53 -4.04
CA LYS A 127 -20.67 -6.62 -4.93
C LYS A 127 -21.23 -5.20 -4.97
N LYS A 128 -22.54 -5.05 -4.74
CA LYS A 128 -23.18 -3.74 -4.69
C LYS A 128 -22.68 -2.87 -3.55
N ASP A 129 -22.14 -3.47 -2.49
CA ASP A 129 -21.67 -2.76 -1.30
C ASP A 129 -20.19 -2.36 -1.37
N THR A 130 -19.49 -2.74 -2.43
CA THR A 130 -18.04 -2.50 -2.56
C THR A 130 -17.68 -1.03 -2.41
N VAL A 131 -18.31 -0.16 -3.18
CA VAL A 131 -18.03 1.28 -3.16
C VAL A 131 -18.36 1.87 -1.78
N LYS A 132 -19.49 1.48 -1.22
CA LYS A 132 -19.93 1.95 0.09
C LYS A 132 -18.91 1.58 1.18
N ILE A 133 -18.48 0.32 1.23
CA ILE A 133 -17.58 -0.18 2.25
C ILE A 133 -16.21 0.52 2.17
N PHE A 134 -15.62 0.59 0.98
CA PHE A 134 -14.33 1.26 0.82
C PHE A 134 -14.42 2.76 1.05
N THR A 135 -15.54 3.40 0.66
CA THR A 135 -15.75 4.80 0.99
C THR A 135 -15.74 5.03 2.49
N GLU A 136 -16.42 4.17 3.25
CA GLU A 136 -16.42 4.26 4.71
C GLU A 136 -15.01 4.12 5.29
N ILE A 137 -14.22 3.18 4.75
CA ILE A 137 -12.83 2.96 5.19
C ILE A 137 -11.99 4.22 4.96
N PHE A 138 -12.09 4.82 3.80
CA PHE A 138 -11.31 6.03 3.46
C PHE A 138 -11.77 7.28 4.20
N GLN A 139 -12.98 7.32 4.68
CA GLN A 139 -13.52 8.48 5.40
C GLN A 139 -13.30 8.42 6.92
N ILE A 140 -13.08 7.24 7.48
CA ILE A 140 -12.94 7.08 8.95
C ILE A 140 -11.75 7.85 9.52
N ALA A 141 -10.66 8.01 8.77
CA ALA A 141 -9.44 8.67 9.25
C ALA A 141 -9.44 10.19 9.03
N ASN A 142 -10.50 10.73 8.49
CA ASN A 142 -10.61 12.18 8.24
C ASN A 142 -11.38 12.89 9.36
#